data_c51d048cc0e207a7acc0938545e36518
#
_entry.id   c51d048cc0e207a7acc0938545e36518
#
_cell.length_a   1.000
_cell.length_b   1.000
_cell.length_c   1.000
_cell.angle_alpha   90.00
_cell.angle_beta   90.00
_cell.angle_gamma   90.00
#
_symmetry.space_group_name_H-M   'P 1'
#
loop_
_entity.id
_entity.type
_entity.pdbx_description
1 polymer ?
#
loop_
_entity_poly.entity_id
_entity_poly.type
_entity_poly.pdbx_seq_one_letter_code
_entity_poly.pdbx_strand_id
1 'polypeptide(L)'
;MGQPGLNRRQLLATIGGLTVAGSFGFAALGTGADALASGADTRVRYWNLFSGGDGYNMIAMLDAFRAENPGTDVKDSTLQWGNPFYTKLAMAAAGNRAPDLGVMHMGRVTGFSPGRLLDPWNVDLLAEYGVKEADFNPALWRRGVIDGELYALPLDIHVQLCFYRRDVLKPTGLIGADGRLGPVTSTADWFDVLKEARKAAKKGLQTIGLWTNDQNFQWWFFVAFYTQLGGTWFDDSNTEVTFDTDKATQVLQFLRQHVTDGYTIPGAPTGEQFVNGAPFTWEGNWSVPVFSGAQLDYGATPLPPVFGQPATHAESHAFVLPHQAGRGGAANDGAHRLAAYIVRNAQAWAAGGHIPAYTPTLSSPDYRKLQPQSEYVSAMDHQATEPKVWFAGSTGVLAQDLGPVVVSSTMGSAKPDAVARRMKSRLGALLASKNPMDGRTAAQGGAAV
;
A
#
# COMPACT_ATOMS: atom_id res chain seq x y z
N MET A 1 9.79 28.57 -9.83
CA MET A 1 10.03 28.93 -8.43
C MET A 1 10.31 27.64 -7.68
N GLY A 2 11.54 27.50 -7.11
CA GLY A 2 11.95 26.26 -6.47
C GLY A 2 11.17 26.04 -5.18
N GLN A 3 10.70 24.80 -4.98
CA GLN A 3 10.09 24.37 -3.72
C GLN A 3 11.12 24.46 -2.58
N PRO A 4 10.74 24.89 -1.36
CA PRO A 4 11.64 24.87 -0.21
C PRO A 4 11.91 23.43 0.19
N GLY A 5 13.15 22.97 -0.02
CA GLY A 5 13.61 21.65 0.41
C GLY A 5 13.57 21.52 1.92
N LEU A 6 13.07 20.37 2.40
CA LEU A 6 13.12 20.00 3.82
C LEU A 6 14.58 20.01 4.31
N ASN A 7 14.84 20.61 5.46
CA ASN A 7 16.18 20.57 6.04
C ASN A 7 16.47 19.20 6.69
N ARG A 8 17.77 18.86 6.85
CA ARG A 8 18.25 17.56 7.36
C ARG A 8 17.63 17.15 8.72
N ARG A 9 17.27 18.12 9.58
CA ARG A 9 16.62 17.86 10.89
C ARG A 9 15.16 17.49 10.72
N GLN A 10 14.45 18.09 9.77
CA GLN A 10 13.06 17.75 9.45
C GLN A 10 12.97 16.37 8.79
N LEU A 11 13.94 16.02 7.94
CA LEU A 11 14.04 14.69 7.31
C LEU A 11 14.26 13.58 8.36
N LEU A 12 15.17 13.80 9.31
CA LEU A 12 15.45 12.84 10.40
C LEU A 12 14.26 12.68 11.35
N ALA A 13 13.47 13.73 11.59
CA ALA A 13 12.24 13.65 12.36
C ALA A 13 11.17 12.80 11.66
N THR A 14 11.14 12.81 10.33
CA THR A 14 10.21 11.98 9.53
C THR A 14 10.60 10.50 9.56
N ILE A 15 11.91 10.20 9.57
CA ILE A 15 12.43 8.81 9.68
C ILE A 15 12.26 8.27 11.11
N GLY A 16 12.45 9.10 12.13
CA GLY A 16 12.26 8.70 13.54
C GLY A 16 10.79 8.57 13.96
N GLY A 17 9.87 9.21 13.27
CA GLY A 17 8.43 9.17 13.56
C GLY A 17 7.74 7.85 13.23
N LEU A 18 8.38 6.96 12.47
CA LEU A 18 7.84 5.64 12.14
C LEU A 18 8.01 4.59 13.25
N THR A 19 8.81 4.86 14.27
CA THR A 19 9.13 3.87 15.30
C THR A 19 8.58 4.15 16.70
N VAL A 20 8.17 5.38 17.04
CA VAL A 20 7.56 5.68 18.35
C VAL A 20 6.68 6.92 18.26
N ALA A 21 5.38 6.74 18.13
CA ALA A 21 4.43 7.73 18.62
C ALA A 21 3.12 7.05 19.04
N GLY A 22 3.16 6.35 20.16
CA GLY A 22 2.06 6.41 21.07
C GLY A 22 2.03 7.82 21.68
N SER A 23 1.55 8.80 20.97
CA SER A 23 1.19 10.09 21.51
C SER A 23 -0.24 10.39 21.08
N PHE A 24 -1.09 10.44 22.11
CA PHE A 24 -2.48 10.85 22.07
C PHE A 24 -2.63 12.19 21.34
N GLY A 25 -2.90 12.13 20.04
CA GLY A 25 -3.46 13.24 19.32
C GLY A 25 -4.94 13.32 19.70
N PHE A 26 -5.31 14.26 20.52
CA PHE A 26 -6.69 14.64 20.72
C PHE A 26 -7.25 15.10 19.36
N ALA A 27 -7.99 14.20 18.68
CA ALA A 27 -8.87 14.64 17.62
C ALA A 27 -9.90 15.56 18.28
N ALA A 28 -9.84 16.83 17.97
CA ALA A 28 -10.90 17.76 18.34
C ALA A 28 -12.21 17.18 17.82
N LEU A 29 -13.09 16.77 18.72
CA LEU A 29 -14.47 16.48 18.42
C LEU A 29 -15.11 17.81 18.03
N GLY A 30 -15.07 18.11 16.73
CA GLY A 30 -15.85 19.20 16.15
C GLY A 30 -17.32 18.88 16.32
N THR A 31 -17.88 19.23 17.48
CA THR A 31 -19.32 19.40 17.66
C THR A 31 -19.61 20.86 17.31
N GLY A 32 -19.96 21.12 16.10
CA GLY A 32 -20.41 22.41 15.68
C GLY A 32 -20.78 22.33 14.20
N ALA A 33 -21.90 22.90 13.84
CA ALA A 33 -22.18 23.27 12.48
C ALA A 33 -21.12 24.33 12.08
N ASP A 34 -19.93 23.89 11.66
CA ASP A 34 -18.95 24.77 11.05
C ASP A 34 -19.64 25.41 9.85
N ALA A 35 -19.77 26.72 9.85
CA ALA A 35 -20.27 27.43 8.70
C ALA A 35 -19.46 27.00 7.47
N LEU A 36 -20.14 26.87 6.33
CA LEU A 36 -19.46 26.72 5.04
C LEU A 36 -18.46 27.89 4.89
N ALA A 37 -17.31 27.63 4.28
CA ALA A 37 -16.44 28.71 3.85
C ALA A 37 -17.31 29.75 3.07
N SER A 38 -17.15 31.03 3.32
CA SER A 38 -18.03 32.05 2.72
C SER A 38 -17.96 31.93 1.19
N GLY A 39 -19.07 31.54 0.56
CA GLY A 39 -19.18 31.34 -0.88
C GLY A 39 -19.09 29.92 -1.39
N ALA A 40 -18.90 28.88 -0.53
CA ALA A 40 -18.96 27.50 -0.95
C ALA A 40 -20.41 26.99 -0.95
N ASP A 41 -20.79 26.34 -2.05
CA ASP A 41 -22.12 25.74 -2.23
C ASP A 41 -22.18 24.29 -1.73
N THR A 42 -21.03 23.63 -1.65
CA THR A 42 -20.90 22.21 -1.32
C THR A 42 -19.81 22.00 -0.28
N ARG A 43 -20.10 21.16 0.71
CA ARG A 43 -19.07 20.65 1.66
C ARG A 43 -18.82 19.18 1.42
N VAL A 44 -17.53 18.77 1.39
CA VAL A 44 -17.09 17.38 1.27
C VAL A 44 -16.20 17.03 2.46
N ARG A 45 -16.62 16.08 3.28
CA ARG A 45 -15.80 15.49 4.35
C ARG A 45 -14.98 14.34 3.75
N TYR A 46 -13.67 14.47 3.78
CA TYR A 46 -12.76 13.49 3.22
C TYR A 46 -11.89 12.86 4.32
N TRP A 47 -11.92 11.54 4.45
CA TRP A 47 -11.04 10.82 5.38
C TRP A 47 -10.00 10.00 4.62
N ASN A 48 -8.75 10.16 5.03
CA ASN A 48 -7.62 9.42 4.47
C ASN A 48 -6.71 8.89 5.58
N LEU A 49 -5.76 8.04 5.19
CA LEU A 49 -4.78 7.41 6.07
C LEU A 49 -3.34 7.77 5.65
N PHE A 50 -3.17 8.73 4.76
CA PHE A 50 -1.89 9.11 4.21
C PHE A 50 -1.05 9.90 5.20
N SER A 51 0.17 9.42 5.47
CA SER A 51 1.12 10.07 6.35
C SER A 51 2.49 10.20 5.67
N GLY A 52 3.41 10.94 6.26
CA GLY A 52 4.75 11.13 5.69
C GLY A 52 4.68 11.75 4.29
N GLY A 53 5.40 11.18 3.33
CA GLY A 53 5.47 11.67 1.95
C GLY A 53 4.10 11.69 1.26
N ASP A 54 3.32 10.63 1.43
CA ASP A 54 1.98 10.51 0.86
C ASP A 54 1.03 11.57 1.42
N GLY A 55 1.13 11.86 2.73
CA GLY A 55 0.35 12.91 3.36
C GLY A 55 0.66 14.29 2.76
N TYR A 56 1.93 14.63 2.56
CA TYR A 56 2.32 15.89 1.93
C TYR A 56 1.82 16.00 0.50
N ASN A 57 1.93 14.91 -0.29
CA ASN A 57 1.43 14.90 -1.66
C ASN A 57 -0.09 15.08 -1.71
N MET A 58 -0.83 14.37 -0.87
CA MET A 58 -2.29 14.49 -0.82
C MET A 58 -2.73 15.90 -0.41
N ILE A 59 -2.08 16.50 0.60
CA ILE A 59 -2.37 17.88 1.01
C ILE A 59 -2.16 18.84 -0.19
N ALA A 60 -1.05 18.72 -0.91
CA ALA A 60 -0.78 19.56 -2.07
C ALA A 60 -1.83 19.39 -3.18
N MET A 61 -2.29 18.17 -3.43
CA MET A 61 -3.37 17.90 -4.40
C MET A 61 -4.72 18.47 -3.96
N LEU A 62 -5.02 18.39 -2.65
CA LEU A 62 -6.24 18.99 -2.09
C LEU A 62 -6.19 20.52 -2.15
N ASP A 63 -5.04 21.14 -1.92
CA ASP A 63 -4.88 22.60 -2.02
C ASP A 63 -5.02 23.08 -3.47
N ALA A 64 -4.49 22.32 -4.44
CA ALA A 64 -4.72 22.59 -5.86
C ALA A 64 -6.22 22.45 -6.23
N PHE A 65 -6.88 21.39 -5.74
CA PHE A 65 -8.33 21.23 -5.94
C PHE A 65 -9.13 22.42 -5.39
N ARG A 66 -8.84 22.86 -4.17
CA ARG A 66 -9.53 23.99 -3.52
C ARG A 66 -9.35 25.28 -4.31
N ALA A 67 -8.15 25.52 -4.83
CA ALA A 67 -7.86 26.72 -5.64
C ALA A 67 -8.65 26.74 -6.96
N GLU A 68 -8.82 25.57 -7.58
CA GLU A 68 -9.54 25.43 -8.86
C GLU A 68 -11.07 25.29 -8.68
N ASN A 69 -11.53 24.91 -7.47
CA ASN A 69 -12.94 24.62 -7.19
C ASN A 69 -13.44 25.39 -5.94
N PRO A 70 -13.46 26.72 -5.96
CA PRO A 70 -13.81 27.56 -4.78
C PRO A 70 -15.23 27.30 -4.27
N GLY A 71 -16.14 26.79 -5.10
CA GLY A 71 -17.49 26.38 -4.69
C GLY A 71 -17.57 25.10 -3.89
N THR A 72 -16.43 24.40 -3.65
CA THR A 72 -16.40 23.14 -2.90
C THR A 72 -15.48 23.25 -1.68
N ASP A 73 -16.07 23.23 -0.47
CA ASP A 73 -15.35 23.24 0.80
C ASP A 73 -14.95 21.82 1.20
N VAL A 74 -13.68 21.42 0.99
CA VAL A 74 -13.16 20.12 1.37
C VAL A 74 -12.61 20.16 2.79
N LYS A 75 -13.22 19.39 3.69
CA LYS A 75 -12.75 19.15 5.07
C LYS A 75 -12.08 17.77 5.12
N ASP A 76 -10.77 17.77 4.98
CA ASP A 76 -9.99 16.53 5.07
C ASP A 76 -9.60 16.20 6.52
N SER A 77 -9.44 14.91 6.79
CA SER A 77 -8.94 14.38 8.05
C SER A 77 -8.04 13.19 7.77
N THR A 78 -6.79 13.30 8.18
CA THR A 78 -5.85 12.17 8.15
C THR A 78 -5.97 11.41 9.46
N LEU A 79 -6.23 10.11 9.36
CA LEU A 79 -6.38 9.21 10.50
C LEU A 79 -5.23 8.23 10.58
N GLN A 80 -5.02 7.64 11.75
CA GLN A 80 -3.94 6.67 11.95
C GLN A 80 -4.08 5.48 10.99
N TRP A 81 -3.02 5.18 10.26
CA TRP A 81 -2.93 4.06 9.31
C TRP A 81 -3.23 2.71 9.97
N GLY A 82 -3.79 1.79 9.18
CA GLY A 82 -4.05 0.42 9.60
C GLY A 82 -5.42 0.22 10.27
N ASN A 83 -5.53 -0.75 11.16
CA ASN A 83 -6.81 -1.13 11.79
C ASN A 83 -7.55 0.01 12.49
N PRO A 84 -6.90 1.00 13.15
CA PRO A 84 -7.62 2.13 13.72
C PRO A 84 -8.45 2.90 12.69
N PHE A 85 -7.89 3.14 11.48
CA PHE A 85 -8.61 3.78 10.38
C PHE A 85 -9.83 2.97 9.97
N TYR A 86 -9.65 1.68 9.66
CA TYR A 86 -10.71 0.82 9.16
C TYR A 86 -11.83 0.61 10.18
N THR A 87 -11.48 0.44 11.45
CA THR A 87 -12.47 0.32 12.53
C THR A 87 -13.30 1.59 12.63
N LYS A 88 -12.65 2.76 12.62
CA LYS A 88 -13.37 4.05 12.69
C LYS A 88 -14.26 4.26 11.48
N LEU A 89 -13.77 3.93 10.28
CA LEU A 89 -14.56 4.05 9.04
C LEU A 89 -15.80 3.15 9.07
N ALA A 90 -15.63 1.88 9.47
CA ALA A 90 -16.73 0.92 9.59
C ALA A 90 -17.77 1.36 10.62
N MET A 91 -17.33 1.82 11.80
CA MET A 91 -18.23 2.32 12.84
C MET A 91 -18.98 3.59 12.41
N ALA A 92 -18.31 4.50 11.70
CA ALA A 92 -18.92 5.71 11.20
C ALA A 92 -19.97 5.41 10.12
N ALA A 93 -19.68 4.49 9.19
CA ALA A 93 -20.64 4.03 8.18
C ALA A 93 -21.85 3.34 8.81
N ALA A 94 -21.62 2.40 9.76
CA ALA A 94 -22.71 1.73 10.48
C ALA A 94 -23.56 2.68 11.33
N GLY A 95 -22.97 3.77 11.81
CA GLY A 95 -23.65 4.80 12.61
C GLY A 95 -24.22 5.97 11.79
N ASN A 96 -24.25 5.89 10.47
CA ASN A 96 -24.68 6.97 9.55
C ASN A 96 -23.98 8.32 9.80
N ARG A 97 -22.68 8.26 10.13
CA ARG A 97 -21.82 9.44 10.40
C ARG A 97 -20.52 9.40 9.58
N ALA A 98 -20.51 8.58 8.53
CA ALA A 98 -19.35 8.42 7.67
C ALA A 98 -18.97 9.74 6.95
N PRO A 99 -17.71 9.87 6.49
CA PRO A 99 -17.31 10.94 5.58
C PRO A 99 -17.98 10.77 4.21
N ASP A 100 -17.97 11.84 3.41
CA ASP A 100 -18.55 11.82 2.07
C ASP A 100 -17.65 11.10 1.07
N LEU A 101 -16.34 11.14 1.32
CA LEU A 101 -15.29 10.41 0.58
C LEU A 101 -14.30 9.79 1.56
N GLY A 102 -13.88 8.56 1.29
CA GLY A 102 -12.82 7.88 2.04
C GLY A 102 -11.76 7.28 1.13
N VAL A 103 -10.59 6.96 1.70
CA VAL A 103 -9.57 6.12 1.05
C VAL A 103 -9.60 4.73 1.68
N MET A 104 -9.37 3.71 0.86
CA MET A 104 -9.27 2.33 1.34
C MET A 104 -8.24 1.57 0.49
N HIS A 105 -7.54 0.61 1.09
CA HIS A 105 -6.80 -0.36 0.29
C HIS A 105 -7.78 -1.29 -0.43
N MET A 106 -7.54 -1.55 -1.69
CA MET A 106 -8.43 -2.32 -2.56
C MET A 106 -8.75 -3.71 -1.99
N GLY A 107 -7.76 -4.38 -1.38
CA GLY A 107 -7.94 -5.68 -0.75
C GLY A 107 -8.90 -5.69 0.43
N ARG A 108 -9.20 -4.53 1.05
CA ARG A 108 -10.12 -4.40 2.19
C ARG A 108 -11.60 -4.25 1.78
N VAL A 109 -11.86 -3.92 0.53
CA VAL A 109 -13.22 -3.57 0.05
C VAL A 109 -14.19 -4.72 0.25
N THR A 110 -13.79 -5.95 -0.07
CA THR A 110 -14.61 -7.16 0.10
C THR A 110 -15.04 -7.38 1.56
N GLY A 111 -14.18 -7.03 2.53
CA GLY A 111 -14.49 -7.16 3.96
C GLY A 111 -15.51 -6.15 4.48
N PHE A 112 -15.71 -5.05 3.78
CA PHE A 112 -16.66 -4.01 4.19
C PHE A 112 -18.10 -4.31 3.76
N SER A 113 -18.38 -5.48 3.20
CA SER A 113 -19.71 -5.91 2.76
C SER A 113 -20.40 -4.79 1.96
N PRO A 114 -20.07 -4.61 0.68
CA PRO A 114 -20.67 -3.59 -0.17
C PRO A 114 -22.19 -3.55 -0.06
N GLY A 115 -22.76 -2.35 -0.10
CA GLY A 115 -24.17 -2.13 0.15
C GLY A 115 -24.57 -2.03 1.63
N ARG A 116 -23.60 -2.25 2.56
CA ARG A 116 -23.81 -2.10 4.01
C ARG A 116 -22.91 -1.04 4.64
N LEU A 117 -21.63 -0.99 4.23
CA LEU A 117 -20.66 0.01 4.72
C LEU A 117 -20.12 0.90 3.63
N LEU A 118 -20.34 0.56 2.37
CA LEU A 118 -19.95 1.32 1.20
C LEU A 118 -21.15 1.51 0.28
N ASP A 119 -21.22 2.65 -0.38
CA ASP A 119 -22.15 2.93 -1.48
C ASP A 119 -21.41 2.76 -2.83
N PRO A 120 -22.08 2.33 -3.91
CA PRO A 120 -21.45 2.25 -5.22
C PRO A 120 -21.20 3.65 -5.81
N TRP A 121 -20.18 3.75 -6.65
CA TRP A 121 -19.93 4.94 -7.46
C TRP A 121 -20.96 5.06 -8.58
N ASN A 122 -21.43 6.27 -8.83
CA ASN A 122 -22.14 6.59 -10.07
C ASN A 122 -21.11 6.78 -11.19
N VAL A 123 -20.96 5.76 -12.06
CA VAL A 123 -19.97 5.75 -13.15
C VAL A 123 -20.27 6.77 -14.23
N ASP A 124 -21.55 7.12 -14.45
CA ASP A 124 -21.94 8.16 -15.40
C ASP A 124 -21.50 9.54 -14.89
N LEU A 125 -21.68 9.81 -13.60
CA LEU A 125 -21.22 11.04 -12.97
C LEU A 125 -19.68 11.13 -12.95
N LEU A 126 -18.96 10.01 -12.74
CA LEU A 126 -17.50 9.98 -12.90
C LEU A 126 -17.11 10.31 -14.35
N ALA A 127 -17.85 9.82 -15.34
CA ALA A 127 -17.58 10.10 -16.76
C ALA A 127 -17.82 11.58 -17.11
N GLU A 128 -18.80 12.24 -16.50
CA GLU A 128 -19.00 13.71 -16.61
C GLU A 128 -17.79 14.48 -16.11
N TYR A 129 -17.12 13.98 -15.05
CA TYR A 129 -15.85 14.54 -14.53
C TYR A 129 -14.60 14.02 -15.26
N GLY A 130 -14.76 13.30 -16.40
CA GLY A 130 -13.68 12.86 -17.26
C GLY A 130 -12.93 11.63 -16.77
N VAL A 131 -13.56 10.76 -15.98
CA VAL A 131 -13.01 9.50 -15.49
C VAL A 131 -13.88 8.35 -15.99
N LYS A 132 -13.32 7.44 -16.78
CA LYS A 132 -14.01 6.31 -17.39
C LYS A 132 -13.26 5.01 -17.12
N GLU A 133 -13.98 3.88 -17.13
CA GLU A 133 -13.39 2.55 -16.97
C GLU A 133 -12.21 2.30 -17.94
N ALA A 134 -12.34 2.73 -19.19
CA ALA A 134 -11.32 2.56 -20.22
C ALA A 134 -9.99 3.29 -19.90
N ASP A 135 -10.00 4.22 -18.95
CA ASP A 135 -8.82 4.96 -18.51
C ASP A 135 -7.99 4.21 -17.46
N PHE A 136 -8.36 2.98 -17.09
CA PHE A 136 -7.70 2.19 -16.06
C PHE A 136 -7.21 0.84 -16.56
N ASN A 137 -6.24 0.26 -15.84
CA ASN A 137 -5.91 -1.14 -16.02
C ASN A 137 -7.15 -2.01 -15.74
N PRO A 138 -7.60 -2.86 -16.71
CA PRO A 138 -8.85 -3.61 -16.57
C PRO A 138 -8.86 -4.57 -15.38
N ALA A 139 -7.70 -5.15 -15.01
CA ALA A 139 -7.62 -6.05 -13.87
C ALA A 139 -7.82 -5.29 -12.55
N LEU A 140 -7.23 -4.09 -12.44
CA LEU A 140 -7.37 -3.24 -11.28
C LEU A 140 -8.78 -2.68 -11.12
N TRP A 141 -9.40 -2.22 -12.22
CA TRP A 141 -10.80 -1.77 -12.20
C TRP A 141 -11.73 -2.87 -11.72
N ARG A 142 -11.61 -4.09 -12.28
CA ARG A 142 -12.41 -5.25 -11.87
C ARG A 142 -12.27 -5.63 -10.40
N ARG A 143 -11.12 -5.35 -9.76
CA ARG A 143 -10.97 -5.56 -8.31
C ARG A 143 -11.91 -4.66 -7.50
N GLY A 144 -12.18 -3.45 -7.98
CA GLY A 144 -13.10 -2.50 -7.36
C GLY A 144 -14.57 -2.79 -7.62
N VAL A 145 -14.89 -3.70 -8.56
CA VAL A 145 -16.24 -4.08 -8.92
C VAL A 145 -16.70 -5.28 -8.09
N ILE A 146 -17.89 -5.18 -7.48
CA ILE A 146 -18.54 -6.24 -6.71
C ILE A 146 -20.00 -6.27 -7.15
N ASP A 147 -20.50 -7.45 -7.51
CA ASP A 147 -21.88 -7.67 -8.01
C ASP A 147 -22.28 -6.72 -9.17
N GLY A 148 -21.30 -6.38 -10.02
CA GLY A 148 -21.51 -5.55 -11.21
C GLY A 148 -21.43 -4.04 -10.97
N GLU A 149 -21.24 -3.57 -9.73
CA GLU A 149 -21.15 -2.16 -9.36
C GLU A 149 -19.74 -1.80 -8.89
N LEU A 150 -19.28 -0.58 -9.20
CA LEU A 150 -17.98 -0.06 -8.75
C LEU A 150 -18.09 0.46 -7.32
N TYR A 151 -17.41 -0.17 -6.36
CA TYR A 151 -17.32 0.28 -4.96
C TYR A 151 -16.00 0.97 -4.62
N ALA A 152 -14.95 0.70 -5.38
CA ALA A 152 -13.65 1.30 -5.16
C ALA A 152 -13.07 1.84 -6.46
N LEU A 153 -12.89 3.15 -6.55
CA LEU A 153 -12.25 3.83 -7.67
C LEU A 153 -10.73 3.79 -7.47
N PRO A 154 -9.95 3.09 -8.30
CA PRO A 154 -8.50 2.95 -8.10
C PRO A 154 -7.76 4.29 -8.18
N LEU A 155 -6.84 4.55 -7.24
CA LEU A 155 -5.95 5.71 -7.27
C LEU A 155 -4.56 5.32 -7.81
N ASP A 156 -3.99 4.24 -7.30
CA ASP A 156 -2.62 3.83 -7.57
C ASP A 156 -2.42 2.31 -7.52
N ILE A 157 -1.18 1.92 -7.79
CA ILE A 157 -0.61 0.65 -7.39
C ILE A 157 0.64 0.97 -6.59
N HIS A 158 0.70 0.51 -5.35
CA HIS A 158 1.90 0.60 -4.54
C HIS A 158 2.49 -0.79 -4.31
N VAL A 159 3.82 -0.86 -4.42
CA VAL A 159 4.55 -2.13 -4.55
C VAL A 159 5.75 -2.17 -3.63
N GLN A 160 6.13 -3.39 -3.24
CA GLN A 160 7.42 -3.63 -2.62
C GLN A 160 8.50 -3.68 -3.69
N LEU A 161 9.62 -2.98 -3.47
CA LEU A 161 10.72 -2.84 -4.40
C LEU A 161 12.04 -3.26 -3.76
N CYS A 162 13.00 -3.63 -4.59
CA CYS A 162 14.41 -3.71 -4.23
C CYS A 162 15.07 -2.38 -4.60
N PHE A 163 15.30 -1.54 -3.59
CA PHE A 163 16.12 -0.34 -3.72
C PHE A 163 17.59 -0.68 -3.56
N TYR A 164 18.43 -0.04 -4.35
CA TYR A 164 19.89 -0.25 -4.31
C TYR A 164 20.66 1.07 -4.45
N ARG A 165 21.76 1.20 -3.72
CA ARG A 165 22.65 2.36 -3.72
C ARG A 165 23.67 2.24 -4.86
N ARG A 166 23.52 3.04 -5.93
CA ARG A 166 24.47 3.06 -7.06
C ARG A 166 25.86 3.49 -6.61
N ASP A 167 25.96 4.54 -5.79
CA ASP A 167 27.21 5.06 -5.27
C ASP A 167 27.98 4.05 -4.42
N VAL A 168 27.30 3.24 -3.62
CA VAL A 168 27.89 2.18 -2.79
C VAL A 168 28.29 0.96 -3.62
N LEU A 169 27.46 0.57 -4.56
CA LEU A 169 27.65 -0.66 -5.35
C LEU A 169 28.56 -0.48 -6.59
N LYS A 170 28.83 0.74 -7.02
CA LYS A 170 29.68 1.03 -8.18
C LYS A 170 31.03 0.28 -8.20
N PRO A 171 31.77 0.15 -7.06
CA PRO A 171 33.06 -0.56 -7.07
C PRO A 171 32.93 -2.08 -7.19
N THR A 172 31.73 -2.66 -7.04
CA THR A 172 31.53 -4.11 -6.99
C THR A 172 31.29 -4.74 -8.37
N GLY A 173 31.01 -3.93 -9.39
CA GLY A 173 30.61 -4.42 -10.71
C GLY A 173 29.16 -4.93 -10.80
N LEU A 174 28.36 -4.80 -9.73
CA LEU A 174 26.95 -5.22 -9.70
C LEU A 174 26.04 -4.26 -10.49
N ILE A 175 26.49 -3.03 -10.72
CA ILE A 175 25.74 -2.02 -11.47
C ILE A 175 26.28 -1.93 -12.88
N GLY A 176 25.39 -2.14 -13.85
CA GLY A 176 25.70 -2.03 -15.27
C GLY A 176 25.99 -0.59 -15.71
N ALA A 177 26.44 -0.44 -16.95
CA ALA A 177 26.72 0.87 -17.55
C ALA A 177 25.47 1.77 -17.67
N ASP A 178 24.28 1.17 -17.66
CA ASP A 178 22.97 1.83 -17.65
C ASP A 178 22.53 2.28 -16.26
N GLY A 179 23.35 2.05 -15.22
CA GLY A 179 23.04 2.38 -13.84
C GLY A 179 22.08 1.40 -13.15
N ARG A 180 21.76 0.27 -13.77
CA ARG A 180 20.85 -0.74 -13.23
C ARG A 180 21.59 -1.89 -12.57
N LEU A 181 20.91 -2.51 -11.59
CA LEU A 181 21.38 -3.77 -11.00
C LEU A 181 21.38 -4.86 -12.08
N GLY A 182 22.44 -5.67 -12.11
CA GLY A 182 22.52 -6.84 -12.98
C GLY A 182 21.38 -7.83 -12.75
N PRO A 183 21.10 -8.72 -13.71
CA PRO A 183 19.99 -9.67 -13.61
C PRO A 183 20.19 -10.65 -12.43
N VAL A 184 19.10 -10.93 -11.74
CA VAL A 184 19.01 -11.92 -10.67
C VAL A 184 17.85 -12.85 -11.03
N THR A 185 18.11 -14.14 -11.19
CA THR A 185 17.13 -15.12 -11.67
C THR A 185 16.96 -16.34 -10.76
N SER A 186 17.80 -16.44 -9.73
CA SER A 186 17.75 -17.52 -8.75
C SER A 186 18.09 -17.02 -7.34
N THR A 187 17.76 -17.85 -6.35
CA THR A 187 18.18 -17.60 -4.96
C THR A 187 19.71 -17.59 -4.83
N ALA A 188 20.41 -18.43 -5.59
CA ALA A 188 21.87 -18.46 -5.60
C ALA A 188 22.46 -17.15 -6.13
N ASP A 189 21.98 -16.66 -7.29
CA ASP A 189 22.38 -15.36 -7.86
C ASP A 189 22.18 -14.24 -6.84
N TRP A 190 21.04 -14.25 -6.15
CA TRP A 190 20.74 -13.21 -5.17
C TRP A 190 21.73 -13.23 -3.99
N PHE A 191 22.04 -14.40 -3.43
CA PHE A 191 23.01 -14.48 -2.34
C PHE A 191 24.45 -14.19 -2.80
N ASP A 192 24.81 -14.47 -4.04
CA ASP A 192 26.09 -14.03 -4.64
C ASP A 192 26.13 -12.49 -4.76
N VAL A 193 25.04 -11.85 -5.20
CA VAL A 193 24.90 -10.38 -5.20
C VAL A 193 25.07 -9.81 -3.79
N LEU A 194 24.41 -10.39 -2.78
CA LEU A 194 24.55 -9.92 -1.39
C LEU A 194 25.96 -10.13 -0.84
N LYS A 195 26.61 -11.24 -1.18
CA LYS A 195 28.00 -11.53 -0.79
C LYS A 195 28.95 -10.49 -1.38
N GLU A 196 28.77 -10.12 -2.64
CA GLU A 196 29.59 -9.09 -3.28
C GLU A 196 29.31 -7.70 -2.70
N ALA A 197 28.04 -7.34 -2.54
CA ALA A 197 27.62 -6.07 -1.97
C ALA A 197 28.11 -5.85 -0.52
N ARG A 198 28.21 -6.94 0.25
CA ARG A 198 28.76 -6.88 1.63
C ARG A 198 30.18 -6.31 1.67
N LYS A 199 30.99 -6.52 0.64
CA LYS A 199 32.37 -5.99 0.57
C LYS A 199 32.39 -4.46 0.48
N ALA A 200 31.34 -3.85 -0.08
CA ALA A 200 31.17 -2.41 -0.22
C ALA A 200 30.38 -1.78 0.93
N ALA A 201 29.68 -2.57 1.73
CA ALA A 201 28.92 -2.06 2.85
C ALA A 201 29.85 -1.45 3.91
N LYS A 202 29.48 -0.26 4.44
CA LYS A 202 30.20 0.34 5.56
C LYS A 202 30.15 -0.54 6.80
N LYS A 203 31.25 -0.59 7.54
CA LYS A 203 31.31 -1.37 8.79
C LYS A 203 30.19 -0.96 9.75
N GLY A 204 29.46 -1.95 10.26
CA GLY A 204 28.34 -1.75 11.18
C GLY A 204 26.98 -1.56 10.52
N LEU A 205 26.93 -1.45 9.19
CA LEU A 205 25.66 -1.46 8.47
C LEU A 205 25.32 -2.87 7.95
N GLN A 206 24.02 -3.14 7.85
CA GLN A 206 23.53 -4.34 7.18
C GLN A 206 23.77 -4.27 5.67
N THR A 207 23.82 -5.42 5.00
CA THR A 207 23.92 -5.49 3.53
C THR A 207 22.57 -5.18 2.89
N ILE A 208 21.49 -5.66 3.52
CA ILE A 208 20.12 -5.43 3.08
C ILE A 208 19.19 -5.19 4.28
N GLY A 209 18.33 -4.20 4.15
CA GLY A 209 17.24 -3.93 5.08
C GLY A 209 15.97 -4.69 4.73
N LEU A 210 15.39 -5.44 5.67
CA LEU A 210 14.22 -6.30 5.48
C LEU A 210 13.07 -6.05 6.47
N TRP A 211 13.03 -4.92 7.16
CA TRP A 211 11.95 -4.64 8.13
C TRP A 211 11.65 -5.80 9.09
N THR A 212 12.70 -6.29 9.72
CA THR A 212 12.66 -7.51 10.54
C THR A 212 11.72 -7.45 11.74
N ASN A 213 11.37 -6.26 12.20
CA ASN A 213 10.47 -6.03 13.34
C ASN A 213 9.03 -5.73 12.91
N ASP A 214 8.75 -5.65 11.59
CA ASP A 214 7.41 -5.36 11.10
C ASP A 214 6.80 -6.61 10.45
N GLN A 215 5.76 -7.13 11.11
CA GLN A 215 5.07 -8.33 10.64
C GLN A 215 4.38 -8.14 9.28
N ASN A 216 3.98 -6.90 8.93
CA ASN A 216 3.33 -6.63 7.65
C ASN A 216 4.34 -6.75 6.51
N PHE A 217 5.54 -6.15 6.66
CA PHE A 217 6.59 -6.28 5.64
C PHE A 217 7.02 -7.73 5.46
N GLN A 218 7.23 -8.48 6.55
CA GLN A 218 7.58 -9.90 6.47
C GLN A 218 6.49 -10.72 5.78
N TRP A 219 5.22 -10.39 6.04
CA TRP A 219 4.08 -10.98 5.35
C TRP A 219 4.07 -10.62 3.86
N TRP A 220 4.28 -9.37 3.49
CA TRP A 220 4.30 -8.92 2.10
C TRP A 220 5.44 -9.54 1.30
N PHE A 221 6.62 -9.69 1.88
CA PHE A 221 7.71 -10.43 1.25
C PHE A 221 7.36 -11.91 1.06
N PHE A 222 6.74 -12.52 2.07
CA PHE A 222 6.25 -13.89 1.95
C PHE A 222 5.24 -14.03 0.79
N VAL A 223 4.25 -13.15 0.69
CA VAL A 223 3.25 -13.14 -0.39
C VAL A 223 3.92 -13.02 -1.76
N ALA A 224 4.89 -12.11 -1.92
CA ALA A 224 5.62 -11.91 -3.16
C ALA A 224 6.33 -13.20 -3.60
N PHE A 225 7.16 -13.76 -2.75
CA PHE A 225 7.98 -14.93 -3.10
C PHE A 225 7.17 -16.22 -3.19
N TYR A 226 6.09 -16.35 -2.43
CA TYR A 226 5.17 -17.46 -2.57
C TYR A 226 4.45 -17.43 -3.93
N THR A 227 4.11 -16.23 -4.41
CA THR A 227 3.56 -16.03 -5.76
C THR A 227 4.59 -16.34 -6.85
N GLN A 228 5.88 -15.98 -6.66
CA GLN A 228 6.96 -16.34 -7.60
C GLN A 228 7.09 -17.86 -7.80
N LEU A 229 6.75 -18.65 -6.79
CA LEU A 229 6.69 -20.12 -6.87
C LEU A 229 5.38 -20.64 -7.47
N GLY A 230 4.48 -19.77 -7.92
CA GLY A 230 3.14 -20.16 -8.35
C GLY A 230 2.30 -20.70 -7.19
N GLY A 231 2.49 -20.18 -5.99
CA GLY A 231 1.70 -20.51 -4.82
C GLY A 231 0.29 -19.90 -4.91
N THR A 232 -0.71 -20.66 -4.50
CA THR A 232 -2.12 -20.24 -4.43
C THR A 232 -2.63 -20.40 -2.99
N TRP A 233 -3.66 -19.63 -2.64
CA TRP A 233 -4.21 -19.59 -1.28
C TRP A 233 -5.43 -20.49 -1.16
N PHE A 234 -6.36 -20.31 -2.10
CA PHE A 234 -7.65 -20.95 -2.17
C PHE A 234 -7.94 -21.34 -3.62
N ASP A 235 -8.92 -22.20 -3.83
CA ASP A 235 -9.51 -22.47 -5.13
C ASP A 235 -10.24 -21.23 -5.67
N ASP A 236 -10.64 -21.23 -6.95
CA ASP A 236 -11.28 -20.08 -7.60
C ASP A 236 -12.61 -19.66 -6.93
N SER A 237 -13.27 -20.59 -6.25
CA SER A 237 -14.51 -20.36 -5.51
C SER A 237 -14.29 -19.89 -4.07
N ASN A 238 -13.05 -19.87 -3.59
CA ASN A 238 -12.69 -19.61 -2.20
C ASN A 238 -13.39 -20.55 -1.20
N THR A 239 -13.50 -21.83 -1.55
CA THR A 239 -14.13 -22.87 -0.70
C THR A 239 -13.13 -23.86 -0.15
N GLU A 240 -11.96 -24.01 -0.79
CA GLU A 240 -10.92 -24.94 -0.38
C GLU A 240 -9.55 -24.27 -0.28
N VAL A 241 -8.73 -24.69 0.69
CA VAL A 241 -7.36 -24.22 0.88
C VAL A 241 -6.42 -24.97 -0.07
N THR A 242 -5.89 -24.28 -1.08
CA THR A 242 -4.90 -24.82 -2.03
C THR A 242 -3.47 -24.54 -1.62
N PHE A 243 -3.24 -23.94 -0.45
CA PHE A 243 -1.93 -23.54 0.05
C PHE A 243 -0.93 -24.69 0.08
N ASP A 244 0.18 -24.49 -0.62
CA ASP A 244 1.28 -25.46 -0.76
C ASP A 244 2.34 -25.24 0.34
N THR A 245 2.46 -26.20 1.24
CA THR A 245 3.38 -26.12 2.38
C THR A 245 4.86 -26.27 2.00
N ASP A 246 5.16 -26.90 0.88
CA ASP A 246 6.55 -27.09 0.44
C ASP A 246 7.07 -25.81 -0.21
N LYS A 247 6.27 -25.15 -1.05
CA LYS A 247 6.56 -23.82 -1.56
C LYS A 247 6.71 -22.80 -0.43
N ALA A 248 5.78 -22.81 0.52
CA ALA A 248 5.85 -21.94 1.70
C ALA A 248 7.12 -22.17 2.53
N THR A 249 7.53 -23.42 2.71
CA THR A 249 8.77 -23.79 3.40
C THR A 249 9.98 -23.20 2.69
N GLN A 250 10.05 -23.30 1.36
CA GLN A 250 11.14 -22.73 0.56
C GLN A 250 11.24 -21.21 0.73
N VAL A 251 10.10 -20.49 0.69
CA VAL A 251 10.08 -19.04 0.92
C VAL A 251 10.55 -18.68 2.32
N LEU A 252 10.09 -19.39 3.34
CA LEU A 252 10.49 -19.15 4.73
C LEU A 252 11.98 -19.40 4.95
N GLN A 253 12.55 -20.43 4.31
CA GLN A 253 14.00 -20.71 4.32
C GLN A 253 14.79 -19.59 3.65
N PHE A 254 14.34 -19.14 2.47
CA PHE A 254 14.96 -18.03 1.74
C PHE A 254 14.98 -16.73 2.56
N LEU A 255 13.84 -16.31 3.12
CA LEU A 255 13.76 -15.12 3.96
C LEU A 255 14.65 -15.23 5.21
N ARG A 256 14.62 -16.39 5.88
CA ARG A 256 15.45 -16.66 7.06
C ARG A 256 16.94 -16.59 6.75
N GLN A 257 17.37 -17.04 5.57
CA GLN A 257 18.78 -17.09 5.19
C GLN A 257 19.43 -15.70 5.22
N HIS A 258 18.72 -14.62 4.90
CA HIS A 258 19.24 -13.25 5.02
C HIS A 258 19.70 -12.92 6.44
N VAL A 259 19.03 -13.48 7.43
CA VAL A 259 19.35 -13.28 8.86
C VAL A 259 20.45 -14.25 9.30
N THR A 260 20.34 -15.53 8.99
CA THR A 260 21.31 -16.55 9.45
C THR A 260 22.67 -16.34 8.84
N ASP A 261 22.76 -15.83 7.60
CA ASP A 261 24.03 -15.51 6.94
C ASP A 261 24.51 -14.09 7.27
N GLY A 262 23.78 -13.35 8.14
CA GLY A 262 24.12 -12.04 8.63
C GLY A 262 24.11 -10.93 7.59
N TYR A 263 23.29 -11.04 6.53
CA TYR A 263 23.09 -9.97 5.56
C TYR A 263 22.16 -8.88 6.13
N THR A 264 21.26 -9.26 7.00
CA THR A 264 20.33 -8.39 7.71
C THR A 264 20.61 -8.44 9.20
N ILE A 265 20.55 -7.28 9.87
CA ILE A 265 20.68 -7.14 11.32
C ILE A 265 19.27 -7.04 11.90
N PRO A 266 18.83 -8.02 12.72
CA PRO A 266 17.54 -7.95 13.37
C PRO A 266 17.35 -6.69 14.19
N GLY A 267 16.20 -6.00 14.01
CA GLY A 267 15.88 -4.79 14.74
C GLY A 267 16.55 -3.52 14.24
N ALA A 268 17.42 -3.59 13.25
CA ALA A 268 18.04 -2.41 12.69
C ALA A 268 17.02 -1.52 11.95
N PRO A 269 17.11 -0.19 12.07
CA PRO A 269 16.21 0.75 11.39
C PRO A 269 16.48 0.76 9.87
N THR A 270 15.68 0.03 9.13
CA THR A 270 15.90 -0.34 7.72
C THR A 270 16.14 0.88 6.82
N GLY A 271 15.23 1.84 6.81
CA GLY A 271 15.34 3.02 5.95
C GLY A 271 16.51 3.93 6.33
N GLU A 272 16.76 4.10 7.64
CA GLU A 272 17.90 4.89 8.13
C GLU A 272 19.24 4.26 7.70
N GLN A 273 19.37 2.95 7.80
CA GLN A 273 20.61 2.28 7.37
C GLN A 273 20.85 2.41 5.87
N PHE A 274 19.78 2.36 5.05
CA PHE A 274 19.89 2.61 3.61
C PHE A 274 20.37 4.04 3.32
N VAL A 275 19.80 5.04 3.99
CA VAL A 275 20.25 6.44 3.89
C VAL A 275 21.73 6.58 4.30
N ASN A 276 22.17 5.85 5.31
CA ASN A 276 23.56 5.89 5.82
C ASN A 276 24.56 5.07 4.98
N GLY A 277 24.10 4.30 3.99
CA GLY A 277 24.96 3.60 3.03
C GLY A 277 24.90 2.08 3.07
N ALA A 278 23.82 1.47 3.61
CA ALA A 278 23.54 0.07 3.37
C ALA A 278 23.27 -0.14 1.85
N PRO A 279 23.87 -1.17 1.21
CA PRO A 279 23.76 -1.36 -0.23
C PRO A 279 22.34 -1.54 -0.76
N PHE A 280 21.51 -2.29 -0.02
CA PHE A 280 20.14 -2.63 -0.42
C PHE A 280 19.13 -2.37 0.68
N THR A 281 17.88 -2.14 0.27
CA THR A 281 16.70 -2.29 1.14
C THR A 281 15.51 -2.78 0.31
N TRP A 282 14.72 -3.71 0.86
CA TRP A 282 13.39 -3.99 0.35
C TRP A 282 12.39 -3.11 1.08
N GLU A 283 11.70 -2.28 0.31
CA GLU A 283 10.87 -1.21 0.84
C GLU A 283 9.73 -0.91 -0.13
N GLY A 284 8.70 -0.25 0.35
CA GLY A 284 7.63 0.21 -0.51
C GLY A 284 8.01 1.44 -1.34
N ASN A 285 7.38 1.57 -2.50
CA ASN A 285 7.62 2.70 -3.40
C ASN A 285 7.27 4.07 -2.80
N TRP A 286 6.48 4.12 -1.73
CA TRP A 286 6.23 5.34 -0.93
C TRP A 286 7.47 5.90 -0.22
N SER A 287 8.58 5.17 -0.21
CA SER A 287 9.86 5.63 0.35
C SER A 287 10.68 6.49 -0.63
N VAL A 288 10.26 6.59 -1.90
CA VAL A 288 10.92 7.41 -2.93
C VAL A 288 11.13 8.86 -2.46
N PRO A 289 10.14 9.58 -1.88
CA PRO A 289 10.36 10.95 -1.42
C PRO A 289 11.45 11.07 -0.35
N VAL A 290 11.56 10.08 0.53
CA VAL A 290 12.58 10.04 1.60
C VAL A 290 13.98 9.91 1.00
N PHE A 291 14.16 8.97 0.07
CA PHE A 291 15.47 8.71 -0.53
C PHE A 291 15.89 9.84 -1.49
N SER A 292 14.95 10.39 -2.25
CA SER A 292 15.19 11.55 -3.11
C SER A 292 15.48 12.82 -2.30
N GLY A 293 14.76 13.04 -1.21
CA GLY A 293 15.00 14.16 -0.29
C GLY A 293 16.37 14.08 0.41
N ALA A 294 16.87 12.86 0.64
CA ALA A 294 18.22 12.62 1.14
C ALA A 294 19.30 12.74 0.05
N GLN A 295 18.92 13.04 -1.20
CA GLN A 295 19.80 13.19 -2.36
C GLN A 295 20.70 11.97 -2.60
N LEU A 296 20.16 10.76 -2.42
CA LEU A 296 20.89 9.52 -2.64
C LEU A 296 21.04 9.24 -4.14
N ASP A 297 22.21 8.68 -4.52
CA ASP A 297 22.36 8.02 -5.84
C ASP A 297 21.87 6.57 -5.69
N TYR A 298 20.62 6.32 -6.09
CA TYR A 298 19.95 5.04 -5.94
C TYR A 298 19.12 4.66 -7.15
N GLY A 299 18.84 3.39 -7.29
CA GLY A 299 17.86 2.84 -8.21
C GLY A 299 16.84 1.98 -7.50
N ALA A 300 15.81 1.60 -8.22
CA ALA A 300 14.79 0.69 -7.73
C ALA A 300 14.34 -0.27 -8.83
N THR A 301 14.06 -1.50 -8.44
CA THR A 301 13.52 -2.54 -9.33
C THR A 301 12.45 -3.32 -8.58
N PRO A 302 11.48 -3.98 -9.25
CA PRO A 302 10.65 -4.98 -8.60
C PRO A 302 11.50 -5.96 -7.77
N LEU A 303 10.91 -6.63 -6.80
CA LEU A 303 11.64 -7.69 -6.05
C LEU A 303 12.23 -8.70 -7.04
N PRO A 304 13.51 -9.10 -6.86
CA PRO A 304 14.17 -9.99 -7.80
C PRO A 304 13.41 -11.31 -7.99
N PRO A 305 13.26 -11.81 -9.22
CA PRO A 305 12.53 -13.05 -9.51
C PRO A 305 13.35 -14.30 -9.14
N VAL A 306 13.70 -14.42 -7.86
CA VAL A 306 14.61 -15.46 -7.34
C VAL A 306 14.07 -16.89 -7.46
N PHE A 307 12.77 -17.05 -7.70
CA PHE A 307 12.10 -18.33 -7.93
C PHE A 307 11.63 -18.50 -9.39
N GLY A 308 12.19 -17.71 -10.30
CA GLY A 308 12.03 -17.86 -11.75
C GLY A 308 10.88 -17.07 -12.36
N GLN A 309 9.79 -16.82 -11.64
CA GLN A 309 8.69 -15.99 -12.13
C GLN A 309 8.73 -14.61 -11.48
N PRO A 310 8.56 -13.53 -12.23
CA PRO A 310 8.50 -12.20 -11.64
C PRO A 310 7.19 -12.03 -10.87
N ALA A 311 7.30 -11.65 -9.59
CA ALA A 311 6.17 -11.20 -8.80
C ALA A 311 6.67 -10.31 -7.66
N THR A 312 5.99 -9.22 -7.40
CA THR A 312 6.25 -8.36 -6.25
C THR A 312 4.94 -8.05 -5.52
N HIS A 313 4.99 -7.97 -4.19
CA HIS A 313 3.79 -7.63 -3.43
C HIS A 313 3.27 -6.27 -3.88
N ALA A 314 1.99 -6.22 -4.17
CA ALA A 314 1.28 -5.04 -4.59
C ALA A 314 -0.06 -4.89 -3.87
N GLU A 315 -0.41 -3.66 -3.58
CA GLU A 315 -1.74 -3.25 -3.16
C GLU A 315 -2.11 -1.94 -3.88
N SER A 316 -3.31 -1.46 -3.73
CA SER A 316 -3.80 -0.25 -4.37
C SER A 316 -4.59 0.56 -3.38
N HIS A 317 -4.32 1.86 -3.30
CA HIS A 317 -5.28 2.78 -2.70
C HIS A 317 -6.43 3.02 -3.67
N ALA A 318 -7.62 3.13 -3.12
CA ALA A 318 -8.83 3.43 -3.86
C ALA A 318 -9.70 4.43 -3.11
N PHE A 319 -10.41 5.26 -3.84
CA PHE A 319 -11.47 6.08 -3.26
C PHE A 319 -12.73 5.24 -3.10
N VAL A 320 -13.40 5.43 -1.98
CA VAL A 320 -14.68 4.77 -1.65
C VAL A 320 -15.70 5.79 -1.17
N LEU A 321 -16.96 5.46 -1.34
CA LEU A 321 -18.09 6.21 -0.76
C LEU A 321 -18.58 5.46 0.48
N PRO A 322 -18.14 5.81 1.70
CA PRO A 322 -18.63 5.16 2.92
C PRO A 322 -20.14 5.37 3.06
N HIS A 323 -20.87 4.32 3.45
CA HIS A 323 -22.33 4.33 3.46
C HIS A 323 -22.91 5.47 4.31
N GLN A 324 -23.88 6.18 3.74
CA GLN A 324 -24.69 7.19 4.41
C GLN A 324 -26.14 7.08 3.95
N ALA A 325 -27.05 6.75 4.89
CA ALA A 325 -28.48 6.82 4.58
C ALA A 325 -28.86 8.27 4.28
N GLY A 326 -29.36 8.51 3.08
CA GLY A 326 -29.79 9.84 2.65
C GLY A 326 -28.64 10.78 2.31
N ARG A 327 -27.53 10.29 1.75
CA ARG A 327 -26.45 11.13 1.19
C ARG A 327 -27.02 12.23 0.30
N GLY A 328 -26.78 13.50 0.63
CA GLY A 328 -27.26 14.64 -0.15
C GLY A 328 -26.63 14.72 -1.53
N GLY A 329 -27.40 15.17 -2.54
CA GLY A 329 -26.93 15.26 -3.93
C GLY A 329 -25.65 16.10 -4.08
N ALA A 330 -25.57 17.25 -3.41
CA ALA A 330 -24.40 18.12 -3.44
C ALA A 330 -23.15 17.44 -2.83
N ALA A 331 -23.29 16.71 -1.72
CA ALA A 331 -22.17 15.99 -1.11
C ALA A 331 -21.71 14.81 -2.00
N ASN A 332 -22.66 14.12 -2.64
CA ASN A 332 -22.37 13.05 -3.61
C ASN A 332 -21.62 13.61 -4.83
N ASP A 333 -22.11 14.68 -5.42
CA ASP A 333 -21.47 15.38 -6.54
C ASP A 333 -20.06 15.84 -6.18
N GLY A 334 -19.91 16.50 -5.04
CA GLY A 334 -18.61 16.97 -4.55
C GLY A 334 -17.59 15.85 -4.32
N ALA A 335 -18.05 14.69 -3.80
CA ALA A 335 -17.19 13.53 -3.61
C ALA A 335 -16.69 12.95 -4.95
N HIS A 336 -17.58 12.85 -5.95
CA HIS A 336 -17.22 12.38 -7.30
C HIS A 336 -16.24 13.34 -7.97
N ARG A 337 -16.52 14.65 -7.90
CA ARG A 337 -15.66 15.70 -8.45
C ARG A 337 -14.27 15.67 -7.84
N LEU A 338 -14.17 15.56 -6.51
CA LEU A 338 -12.89 15.52 -5.80
C LEU A 338 -12.08 14.27 -6.17
N ALA A 339 -12.71 13.09 -6.16
CA ALA A 339 -12.05 11.85 -6.51
C ALA A 339 -11.57 11.85 -7.97
N ALA A 340 -12.42 12.29 -8.90
CA ALA A 340 -12.08 12.41 -10.31
C ALA A 340 -10.93 13.41 -10.55
N TYR A 341 -10.92 14.54 -9.84
CA TYR A 341 -9.83 15.51 -9.91
C TYR A 341 -8.49 14.88 -9.49
N ILE A 342 -8.46 14.21 -8.33
CA ILE A 342 -7.23 13.60 -7.82
C ILE A 342 -6.73 12.53 -8.78
N VAL A 343 -7.61 11.66 -9.28
CA VAL A 343 -7.25 10.59 -10.23
C VAL A 343 -6.67 11.15 -11.53
N ARG A 344 -7.28 12.18 -12.10
CA ARG A 344 -6.81 12.81 -13.35
C ARG A 344 -5.50 13.58 -13.18
N ASN A 345 -5.21 14.05 -11.97
CA ASN A 345 -3.97 14.75 -11.61
C ASN A 345 -2.95 13.82 -10.93
N ALA A 346 -3.04 12.51 -11.17
CA ALA A 346 -2.20 11.49 -10.54
C ALA A 346 -0.70 11.62 -10.83
N GLN A 347 -0.26 12.53 -11.73
CA GLN A 347 1.14 12.88 -11.93
C GLN A 347 1.78 13.40 -10.63
N ALA A 348 1.06 14.21 -9.85
CA ALA A 348 1.53 14.70 -8.55
C ALA A 348 1.67 13.53 -7.55
N TRP A 349 0.75 12.57 -7.58
CA TRP A 349 0.81 11.35 -6.79
C TRP A 349 1.97 10.43 -7.18
N ALA A 350 2.20 10.27 -8.49
CA ALA A 350 3.32 9.51 -9.04
C ALA A 350 4.69 10.07 -8.60
N ALA A 351 4.83 11.37 -8.45
CA ALA A 351 6.05 11.99 -7.94
C ALA A 351 6.42 11.49 -6.53
N GLY A 352 5.42 11.04 -5.76
CA GLY A 352 5.58 10.39 -4.45
C GLY A 352 6.03 8.92 -4.53
N GLY A 353 6.24 8.37 -5.72
CA GLY A 353 6.69 6.99 -5.91
C GLY A 353 5.59 6.02 -6.39
N HIS A 354 4.33 6.36 -6.23
CA HIS A 354 3.23 5.48 -6.61
C HIS A 354 3.11 5.29 -8.12
N ILE A 355 2.66 4.12 -8.57
CA ILE A 355 2.30 3.85 -9.96
C ILE A 355 0.84 4.27 -10.13
N PRO A 356 0.51 5.29 -10.94
CA PRO A 356 -0.89 5.70 -11.14
C PRO A 356 -1.75 4.59 -11.70
N ALA A 357 -2.95 4.42 -11.15
CA ALA A 357 -3.96 3.54 -11.73
C ALA A 357 -4.54 4.10 -13.04
N TYR A 358 -4.52 5.43 -13.19
CA TYR A 358 -5.00 6.17 -14.34
C TYR A 358 -4.01 6.10 -15.49
N THR A 359 -4.31 5.34 -16.53
CA THR A 359 -3.39 5.03 -17.64
C THR A 359 -2.97 6.25 -18.48
N PRO A 360 -3.78 7.30 -18.66
CA PRO A 360 -3.31 8.51 -19.33
C PRO A 360 -2.09 9.14 -18.65
N THR A 361 -2.00 9.09 -17.31
CA THR A 361 -0.81 9.57 -16.59
C THR A 361 0.42 8.73 -16.92
N LEU A 362 0.31 7.39 -16.91
CA LEU A 362 1.42 6.48 -17.23
C LEU A 362 1.95 6.69 -18.66
N SER A 363 1.07 7.05 -19.58
CA SER A 363 1.41 7.30 -20.99
C SER A 363 2.05 8.67 -21.22
N SER A 364 2.02 9.56 -20.21
CA SER A 364 2.52 10.93 -20.34
C SER A 364 4.05 11.00 -20.48
N PRO A 365 4.59 11.98 -21.23
CA PRO A 365 6.03 12.22 -21.27
C PRO A 365 6.61 12.58 -19.90
N ASP A 366 5.84 13.17 -19.02
CA ASP A 366 6.31 13.61 -17.69
C ASP A 366 6.44 12.44 -16.73
N TYR A 367 5.54 11.44 -16.78
CA TYR A 367 5.72 10.21 -16.01
C TYR A 367 6.99 9.44 -16.45
N ARG A 368 7.23 9.34 -17.76
CA ARG A 368 8.41 8.64 -18.30
C ARG A 368 9.75 9.24 -17.86
N LYS A 369 9.77 10.52 -17.48
CA LYS A 369 10.96 11.22 -16.96
C LYS A 369 11.17 11.00 -15.46
N LEU A 370 10.16 10.53 -14.73
CA LEU A 370 10.29 10.30 -13.30
C LEU A 370 11.25 9.14 -13.02
N GLN A 371 12.22 9.40 -12.16
CA GLN A 371 13.19 8.41 -11.69
C GLN A 371 13.11 8.31 -10.16
N PRO A 372 13.08 7.08 -9.63
CA PRO A 372 13.17 5.78 -10.31
C PRO A 372 11.81 5.21 -10.78
N GLN A 373 10.70 5.96 -10.75
CA GLN A 373 9.35 5.46 -11.01
C GLN A 373 9.21 4.74 -12.35
N SER A 374 9.80 5.30 -13.41
CA SER A 374 9.80 4.68 -14.75
C SER A 374 10.64 3.39 -14.83
N GLU A 375 11.56 3.14 -13.88
CA GLU A 375 12.38 1.92 -13.85
C GLU A 375 11.60 0.71 -13.32
N TYR A 376 10.61 0.93 -12.44
CA TYR A 376 9.85 -0.15 -11.81
C TYR A 376 8.37 -0.21 -12.22
N VAL A 377 7.94 0.57 -13.20
CA VAL A 377 6.54 0.57 -13.64
C VAL A 377 6.04 -0.82 -14.06
N SER A 378 6.93 -1.69 -14.58
CA SER A 378 6.61 -3.07 -14.92
C SER A 378 6.14 -3.93 -13.74
N ALA A 379 6.33 -3.48 -12.49
CA ALA A 379 5.77 -4.14 -11.32
C ALA A 379 4.24 -4.26 -11.37
N MET A 380 3.57 -3.34 -12.09
CA MET A 380 2.12 -3.39 -12.30
C MET A 380 1.63 -4.63 -13.06
N ASP A 381 2.50 -5.26 -13.86
CA ASP A 381 2.19 -6.44 -14.66
C ASP A 381 2.43 -7.75 -13.88
N HIS A 382 3.10 -7.66 -12.73
CA HIS A 382 3.57 -8.80 -11.93
C HIS A 382 3.18 -8.66 -10.46
N GLN A 383 1.90 -8.30 -10.21
CA GLN A 383 1.40 -8.06 -8.87
C GLN A 383 1.16 -9.38 -8.12
N ALA A 384 1.83 -9.56 -6.99
CA ALA A 384 1.47 -10.54 -5.97
C ALA A 384 0.48 -9.89 -4.99
N THR A 385 -0.77 -10.27 -5.07
CA THR A 385 -1.83 -9.72 -4.22
C THR A 385 -2.39 -10.79 -3.28
N GLU A 386 -2.92 -10.35 -2.15
CA GLU A 386 -3.71 -11.23 -1.29
C GLU A 386 -5.01 -11.67 -1.99
N PRO A 387 -5.60 -12.82 -1.61
CA PRO A 387 -6.83 -13.32 -2.22
C PRO A 387 -8.02 -12.38 -1.99
N LYS A 388 -9.00 -12.40 -2.91
CA LYS A 388 -10.22 -11.60 -2.79
C LYS A 388 -11.20 -12.26 -1.80
N VAL A 389 -10.92 -12.15 -0.52
CA VAL A 389 -11.74 -12.65 0.59
C VAL A 389 -11.93 -11.57 1.65
N TRP A 390 -12.98 -11.68 2.48
CA TRP A 390 -13.33 -10.63 3.43
C TRP A 390 -12.26 -10.38 4.52
N PHE A 391 -11.43 -11.36 4.81
CA PHE A 391 -10.40 -11.28 5.85
C PHE A 391 -9.03 -10.87 5.33
N ALA A 392 -8.86 -10.62 4.02
CA ALA A 392 -7.62 -10.21 3.39
C ALA A 392 -7.47 -8.67 3.27
N GLY A 393 -6.41 -8.24 2.62
CA GLY A 393 -6.03 -6.85 2.36
C GLY A 393 -5.20 -6.23 3.47
N SER A 394 -4.63 -5.06 3.17
CA SER A 394 -3.68 -4.36 4.04
C SER A 394 -4.16 -4.29 5.50
N THR A 395 -3.34 -4.79 6.42
CA THR A 395 -3.66 -4.96 7.85
C THR A 395 -4.96 -5.75 8.13
N GLY A 396 -5.41 -6.56 7.17
CA GLY A 396 -6.55 -7.46 7.32
C GLY A 396 -6.29 -8.58 8.33
N VAL A 397 -7.33 -9.33 8.66
CA VAL A 397 -7.23 -10.46 9.61
C VAL A 397 -6.18 -11.46 9.15
N LEU A 398 -6.07 -11.70 7.83
CA LEU A 398 -5.08 -12.60 7.23
C LEU A 398 -3.65 -12.18 7.58
N ALA A 399 -3.30 -10.91 7.31
CA ALA A 399 -1.97 -10.37 7.61
C ALA A 399 -1.68 -10.34 9.12
N GLN A 400 -2.70 -9.99 9.94
CA GLN A 400 -2.56 -9.96 11.40
C GLN A 400 -2.37 -11.35 12.01
N ASP A 401 -2.97 -12.38 11.42
CA ASP A 401 -2.87 -13.76 11.91
C ASP A 401 -1.59 -14.47 11.40
N LEU A 402 -1.25 -14.27 10.13
CA LEU A 402 -0.13 -14.98 9.50
C LEU A 402 1.20 -14.21 9.57
N GLY A 403 1.21 -12.90 9.62
CA GLY A 403 2.43 -12.11 9.72
C GLY A 403 3.32 -12.49 10.91
N PRO A 404 2.81 -12.57 12.14
CA PRO A 404 3.60 -13.04 13.30
C PRO A 404 4.09 -14.48 13.13
N VAL A 405 3.31 -15.32 12.43
CA VAL A 405 3.70 -16.72 12.15
C VAL A 405 4.89 -16.76 11.21
N VAL A 406 4.90 -15.94 10.15
CA VAL A 406 6.06 -15.77 9.25
C VAL A 406 7.28 -15.29 10.04
N VAL A 407 7.15 -14.20 10.83
CA VAL A 407 8.23 -13.65 11.66
C VAL A 407 8.83 -14.71 12.59
N SER A 408 8.02 -15.60 13.16
CA SER A 408 8.51 -16.65 14.05
C SER A 408 9.50 -17.61 13.38
N SER A 409 9.45 -17.74 12.05
CA SER A 409 10.41 -18.52 11.26
C SER A 409 11.56 -17.65 10.74
N THR A 410 11.27 -16.52 10.15
CA THR A 410 12.29 -15.67 9.50
C THR A 410 13.24 -15.07 10.52
N MET A 411 12.74 -14.66 11.68
CA MET A 411 13.48 -14.00 12.75
C MET A 411 13.68 -14.85 14.00
N GLY A 412 12.86 -15.89 14.18
CA GLY A 412 12.84 -16.73 15.37
C GLY A 412 13.45 -18.11 15.18
N SER A 413 13.17 -18.98 16.14
CA SER A 413 13.65 -20.37 16.16
C SER A 413 12.68 -21.37 15.52
N ALA A 414 11.47 -20.94 15.11
CA ALA A 414 10.48 -21.84 14.56
C ALA A 414 10.94 -22.45 13.23
N LYS A 415 10.76 -23.76 13.08
CA LYS A 415 11.17 -24.46 11.86
C LYS A 415 10.27 -24.06 10.68
N PRO A 416 10.82 -23.75 9.50
CA PRO A 416 10.04 -23.32 8.34
C PRO A 416 8.89 -24.26 7.96
N ASP A 417 9.12 -25.57 7.95
CA ASP A 417 8.13 -26.59 7.63
C ASP A 417 6.97 -26.64 8.65
N ALA A 418 7.27 -26.50 9.94
CA ALA A 418 6.25 -26.43 10.98
C ALA A 418 5.42 -25.14 10.88
N VAL A 419 6.06 -24.02 10.53
CA VAL A 419 5.40 -22.75 10.28
C VAL A 419 4.48 -22.83 9.05
N ALA A 420 4.94 -23.43 7.95
CA ALA A 420 4.13 -23.62 6.73
C ALA A 420 2.85 -24.45 7.01
N ARG A 421 2.98 -25.56 7.76
CA ARG A 421 1.81 -26.36 8.19
C ARG A 421 0.84 -25.55 9.08
N ARG A 422 1.39 -24.74 10.00
CA ARG A 422 0.57 -23.87 10.85
C ARG A 422 -0.16 -22.81 10.02
N MET A 423 0.48 -22.23 9.01
CA MET A 423 -0.16 -21.28 8.09
C MET A 423 -1.34 -21.94 7.37
N LYS A 424 -1.15 -23.15 6.81
CA LYS A 424 -2.23 -23.90 6.14
C LYS A 424 -3.42 -24.15 7.06
N SER A 425 -3.18 -24.56 8.30
CA SER A 425 -4.23 -24.77 9.30
C SER A 425 -5.00 -23.50 9.63
N ARG A 426 -4.30 -22.34 9.76
CA ARG A 426 -4.93 -21.05 10.02
C ARG A 426 -5.74 -20.55 8.83
N LEU A 427 -5.26 -20.75 7.60
CA LEU A 427 -6.03 -20.47 6.38
C LEU A 427 -7.34 -21.25 6.36
N GLY A 428 -7.32 -22.52 6.73
CA GLY A 428 -8.56 -23.31 6.85
C GLY A 428 -9.53 -22.78 7.91
N ALA A 429 -9.02 -22.35 9.05
CA ALA A 429 -9.85 -21.74 10.10
C ALA A 429 -10.45 -20.38 9.67
N LEU A 430 -9.67 -19.56 8.97
CA LEU A 430 -10.15 -18.28 8.44
C LEU A 430 -11.21 -18.50 7.35
N LEU A 431 -11.00 -19.45 6.45
CA LEU A 431 -11.94 -19.77 5.39
C LEU A 431 -13.28 -20.28 5.94
N ALA A 432 -13.26 -21.05 7.04
CA ALA A 432 -14.45 -21.54 7.71
C ALA A 432 -15.16 -20.45 8.56
N SER A 433 -14.54 -19.29 8.76
CA SER A 433 -15.10 -18.21 9.58
C SER A 433 -16.08 -17.36 8.78
N LYS A 434 -17.08 -16.80 9.48
CA LYS A 434 -18.06 -15.89 8.87
C LYS A 434 -17.55 -14.47 8.88
N ASN A 435 -17.85 -13.72 7.81
CA ASN A 435 -17.64 -12.28 7.83
C ASN A 435 -18.52 -11.65 8.93
N PRO A 436 -17.94 -10.99 9.94
CA PRO A 436 -18.71 -10.41 11.04
C PRO A 436 -19.65 -9.29 10.58
N MET A 437 -19.50 -8.82 9.35
CA MET A 437 -20.36 -7.80 8.75
C MET A 437 -21.62 -8.39 8.09
N ASP A 438 -21.66 -9.69 7.78
CA ASP A 438 -22.80 -10.33 7.10
C ASP A 438 -24.06 -10.45 7.96
N GLY A 439 -23.95 -10.39 9.29
CA GLY A 439 -25.05 -10.53 10.23
C GLY A 439 -25.82 -9.24 10.59
N ARG A 440 -25.39 -8.06 10.13
CA ARG A 440 -25.91 -6.77 10.64
C ARG A 440 -27.19 -6.26 9.97
N THR A 441 -27.74 -6.92 8.97
CA THR A 441 -28.90 -6.41 8.21
C THR A 441 -30.27 -6.72 8.80
N ALA A 442 -30.41 -7.69 9.68
CA ALA A 442 -31.73 -8.09 10.22
C ALA A 442 -32.16 -7.31 11.46
N ALA A 443 -31.23 -6.64 12.16
CA ALA A 443 -31.52 -6.04 13.47
C ALA A 443 -31.76 -4.53 13.47
N GLN A 444 -31.56 -3.81 12.36
CA GLN A 444 -31.65 -2.34 12.30
C GLN A 444 -32.84 -1.78 11.52
N GLY A 445 -33.70 -2.65 10.98
CA GLY A 445 -34.97 -2.24 10.37
C GLY A 445 -36.16 -2.11 11.33
N GLY A 446 -35.93 -2.25 12.62
CA GLY A 446 -37.01 -2.25 13.61
C GLY A 446 -36.66 -1.60 14.92
N ALA A 447 -36.44 -0.29 14.93
CA ALA A 447 -36.65 0.59 16.08
C ALA A 447 -36.59 2.05 15.62
N ALA A 448 -37.62 2.48 14.91
CA ALA A 448 -38.02 3.87 14.95
C ALA A 448 -38.98 3.98 16.13
N VAL A 449 -38.55 4.59 17.21
CA VAL A 449 -39.37 5.31 18.18
C VAL A 449 -38.67 6.61 18.49
#